data_9d5e14767a15bc3a32be4000b395e40b
#
_entry.id   9d5e14767a15bc3a32be4000b395e40b
#
_cell.length_a   1.000
_cell.length_b   1.000
_cell.length_c   1.000
_cell.angle_alpha   90.00
_cell.angle_beta   90.00
_cell.angle_gamma   90.00
#
_symmetry.space_group_name_H-M   'P 1'
#
loop_
_entity.id
_entity.type
_entity.pdbx_description
1 polymer ?
#
loop_
_entity_poly.entity_id
_entity_poly.type
_entity_poly.pdbx_seq_one_letter_code
_entity_poly.pdbx_strand_id
1 'polypeptide(L)'
;MNENDAYLFDVELPTSWTFPVGKTWIAGWFISKTGAQFRDLRLRIDDRIFAGIFGQPRPDIELRYRGYAGLPHAGFCFQVEPHRGAKLLRLEILDHGNNWAELWRQPIKAPRGIRRRQPVL
;
A
#
# COMPACT_ATOMS: atom_id res chain seq x y z
N MET A 1 0.84 3.60 -12.68
CA MET A 1 1.37 2.24 -12.61
C MET A 1 2.85 2.29 -12.31
N ASN A 2 3.31 1.39 -11.48
CA ASN A 2 4.71 1.32 -11.07
C ASN A 2 5.29 -0.03 -11.46
N GLU A 3 6.54 -0.04 -11.84
CA GLU A 3 7.18 -1.24 -12.37
C GLU A 3 8.63 -1.31 -11.96
N ASN A 4 9.09 -2.51 -11.61
CA ASN A 4 10.50 -2.80 -11.49
C ASN A 4 10.77 -4.14 -12.18
N ASP A 5 11.95 -4.71 -12.01
CA ASP A 5 12.30 -5.95 -12.72
C ASP A 5 11.42 -7.13 -12.35
N ALA A 6 10.91 -7.17 -11.15
CA ALA A 6 10.16 -8.33 -10.63
C ALA A 6 8.67 -8.08 -10.52
N TYR A 7 8.23 -6.85 -10.39
CA TYR A 7 6.85 -6.55 -10.04
C TYR A 7 6.25 -5.41 -10.85
N LEU A 8 4.92 -5.49 -10.99
CA LEU A 8 4.12 -4.46 -11.63
C LEU A 8 2.98 -4.17 -10.66
N PHE A 9 2.71 -2.95 -10.35
CA PHE A 9 1.68 -2.62 -9.37
C PHE A 9 1.18 -1.19 -9.53
N ASP A 10 0.04 -0.92 -8.92
CA ASP A 10 -0.51 0.42 -8.87
C ASP A 10 -1.25 0.61 -7.56
N VAL A 11 -1.10 1.78 -6.97
CA VAL A 11 -1.83 2.16 -5.78
C VAL A 11 -2.91 3.12 -6.25
N GLU A 12 -4.12 2.62 -6.33
CA GLU A 12 -5.24 3.35 -6.92
C GLU A 12 -5.97 4.25 -5.93
N LEU A 13 -5.92 3.90 -4.66
CA LEU A 13 -6.49 4.71 -3.59
C LEU A 13 -5.45 4.92 -2.51
N PRO A 14 -5.37 6.09 -1.94
CA PRO A 14 -6.18 7.26 -2.21
C PRO A 14 -5.75 7.99 -3.47
N THR A 15 -6.56 8.95 -3.90
CA THR A 15 -6.21 9.75 -5.07
C THR A 15 -5.39 10.98 -4.68
N SER A 16 -5.29 11.25 -3.41
CA SER A 16 -4.50 12.35 -2.87
C SER A 16 -3.66 11.85 -1.70
N TRP A 17 -2.43 12.28 -1.63
CA TRP A 17 -1.51 11.89 -0.57
C TRP A 17 -1.48 12.87 0.60
N THR A 18 -2.52 13.69 0.71
CA THR A 18 -2.81 14.47 1.89
C THR A 18 -3.95 13.76 2.61
N PHE A 19 -3.66 13.14 3.72
CA PHE A 19 -4.63 12.31 4.40
C PHE A 19 -5.51 13.14 5.35
N PRO A 20 -6.77 12.77 5.45
CA PRO A 20 -7.64 13.38 6.46
C PRO A 20 -7.30 12.80 7.82
N VAL A 21 -7.86 13.40 8.86
CA VAL A 21 -7.77 12.83 10.18
C VAL A 21 -8.63 11.58 10.19
N GLY A 22 -8.15 10.53 10.81
CA GLY A 22 -8.90 9.29 10.93
C GLY A 22 -8.41 8.21 9.99
N LYS A 23 -9.27 7.22 9.77
CA LYS A 23 -8.91 6.06 8.97
C LYS A 23 -9.06 6.34 7.50
N THR A 24 -8.20 5.76 6.71
CA THR A 24 -8.30 5.84 5.26
C THR A 24 -7.90 4.50 4.64
N TRP A 25 -8.33 4.28 3.40
CA TRP A 25 -8.03 3.05 2.70
C TRP A 25 -6.93 3.29 1.69
N ILE A 26 -6.01 2.33 1.60
CA ILE A 26 -5.00 2.32 0.56
C ILE A 26 -5.19 1.01 -0.16
N ALA A 27 -5.43 1.07 -1.44
CA ALA A 27 -5.79 -0.09 -2.22
C ALA A 27 -5.25 -0.01 -3.64
N GLY A 28 -5.05 -1.16 -4.23
CA GLY A 28 -4.57 -1.26 -5.59
C GLY A 28 -4.41 -2.70 -6.02
N TRP A 29 -3.42 -2.94 -6.87
CA TRP A 29 -3.13 -4.25 -7.38
C TRP A 29 -1.62 -4.45 -7.52
N PHE A 30 -1.22 -5.73 -7.56
CA PHE A 30 0.19 -6.10 -7.54
C PHE A 30 0.36 -7.42 -8.27
N ILE A 31 1.30 -7.48 -9.19
CA ILE A 31 1.57 -8.65 -10.00
C ILE A 31 3.05 -8.96 -9.94
N SER A 32 3.39 -10.23 -9.75
CA SER A 32 4.75 -10.71 -9.93
C SER A 32 4.97 -10.98 -11.40
N LYS A 33 5.93 -10.31 -12.01
CA LYS A 33 6.20 -10.47 -13.44
C LYS A 33 6.86 -11.81 -13.75
N THR A 34 7.57 -12.36 -12.80
CA THR A 34 8.32 -13.59 -13.00
C THR A 34 7.61 -14.83 -12.45
N GLY A 35 6.46 -14.63 -11.83
CA GLY A 35 5.80 -15.72 -11.12
C GLY A 35 6.43 -16.00 -9.76
N ALA A 36 7.45 -15.25 -9.37
CA ALA A 36 8.04 -15.42 -8.05
C ALA A 36 7.00 -15.10 -7.00
N GLN A 37 6.87 -15.95 -6.02
CA GLN A 37 5.89 -15.76 -4.98
C GLN A 37 6.47 -14.88 -3.89
N PHE A 38 5.60 -14.23 -3.19
CA PHE A 38 5.97 -13.47 -2.01
C PHE A 38 5.08 -13.93 -0.87
N ARG A 39 5.51 -13.67 0.36
CA ARG A 39 4.80 -14.18 1.53
C ARG A 39 3.82 -13.19 2.10
N ASP A 40 4.07 -11.91 1.97
CA ASP A 40 3.23 -10.89 2.58
C ASP A 40 3.52 -9.51 1.99
N LEU A 41 2.55 -8.62 2.15
CA LEU A 41 2.68 -7.20 1.85
C LEU A 41 2.32 -6.44 3.11
N ARG A 42 2.97 -5.32 3.34
CA ARG A 42 2.60 -4.43 4.43
C ARG A 42 2.82 -2.98 4.04
N LEU A 43 2.16 -2.10 4.75
CA LEU A 43 2.44 -0.68 4.65
C LEU A 43 3.15 -0.22 5.91
N ARG A 44 4.06 0.71 5.71
CA ARG A 44 4.76 1.31 6.82
C ARG A 44 4.59 2.81 6.68
N ILE A 45 4.11 3.46 7.71
CA ILE A 45 4.02 4.91 7.75
C ILE A 45 4.95 5.37 8.85
N ASP A 46 6.03 6.00 8.46
CA ASP A 46 7.18 6.29 9.31
C ASP A 46 7.60 4.98 10.01
N ASP A 47 7.43 4.86 11.30
CA ASP A 47 7.81 3.64 12.01
C ASP A 47 6.64 2.70 12.30
N ARG A 48 5.43 3.05 11.87
CA ARG A 48 4.26 2.23 12.17
C ARG A 48 3.96 1.29 11.03
N ILE A 49 3.62 0.07 11.36
CA ILE A 49 3.36 -0.99 10.39
C ILE A 49 1.89 -1.32 10.39
N PHE A 50 1.32 -1.44 9.18
CA PHE A 50 -0.07 -1.81 9.00
C PHE A 50 -0.13 -3.06 8.14
N ALA A 51 -0.81 -4.07 8.64
CA ALA A 51 -1.11 -5.26 7.87
C ALA A 51 -2.34 -5.00 7.01
N GLY A 52 -2.46 -5.72 5.93
CA GLY A 52 -3.60 -5.58 5.04
C GLY A 52 -4.02 -6.92 4.46
N ILE A 53 -4.83 -6.84 3.44
CA ILE A 53 -5.35 -7.99 2.74
C ILE A 53 -4.81 -7.93 1.33
N PHE A 54 -4.27 -9.01 0.83
CA PHE A 54 -3.89 -9.12 -0.57
C PHE A 54 -4.41 -10.43 -1.13
N GLY A 55 -4.36 -10.56 -2.46
CA GLY A 55 -4.93 -11.74 -3.09
C GLY A 55 -6.41 -11.59 -3.38
N GLN A 56 -6.91 -10.38 -3.45
CA GLN A 56 -8.31 -10.15 -3.79
C GLN A 56 -8.51 -10.21 -5.29
N PRO A 57 -9.65 -10.72 -5.75
CA PRO A 57 -9.92 -10.78 -7.18
C PRO A 57 -9.95 -9.40 -7.82
N ARG A 58 -9.31 -9.26 -8.96
CA ARG A 58 -9.34 -8.06 -9.79
C ARG A 58 -9.47 -8.48 -11.24
N PRO A 59 -10.70 -8.82 -11.66
CA PRO A 59 -10.91 -9.32 -13.02
C PRO A 59 -10.43 -8.37 -14.12
N ASP A 60 -10.51 -7.06 -13.88
CA ASP A 60 -10.03 -6.07 -14.82
C ASP A 60 -8.53 -6.16 -15.04
N ILE A 61 -7.79 -6.37 -13.96
CA ILE A 61 -6.33 -6.46 -14.02
C ILE A 61 -5.93 -7.83 -14.57
N GLU A 62 -6.62 -8.88 -14.14
CA GLU A 62 -6.34 -10.23 -14.63
C GLU A 62 -6.53 -10.30 -16.15
N LEU A 63 -7.53 -9.64 -16.69
CA LEU A 63 -7.75 -9.61 -18.12
C LEU A 63 -6.67 -8.82 -18.83
N ARG A 64 -6.30 -7.65 -18.28
CA ARG A 64 -5.32 -6.77 -18.91
C ARG A 64 -3.93 -7.39 -18.96
N TYR A 65 -3.55 -8.09 -17.93
CA TYR A 65 -2.20 -8.62 -17.78
C TYR A 65 -2.15 -10.15 -17.76
N ARG A 66 -3.07 -10.78 -18.44
CA ARG A 66 -3.20 -12.25 -18.38
C ARG A 66 -1.97 -13.00 -18.85
N GLY A 67 -1.04 -12.34 -19.48
CA GLY A 67 0.19 -13.02 -19.88
C GLY A 67 1.22 -13.16 -18.77
N TYR A 68 0.98 -12.56 -17.61
CA TYR A 68 1.93 -12.65 -16.53
C TYR A 68 1.62 -13.82 -15.61
N ALA A 69 2.66 -14.52 -15.21
CA ALA A 69 2.50 -15.71 -14.40
C ALA A 69 2.01 -15.45 -12.97
N GLY A 70 2.19 -14.25 -12.47
CA GLY A 70 1.85 -13.93 -11.09
C GLY A 70 0.40 -13.56 -10.84
N LEU A 71 -0.47 -13.72 -11.81
CA LEU A 71 -1.91 -13.61 -11.62
C LEU A 71 -2.41 -14.96 -11.14
N PRO A 72 -3.57 -15.07 -10.61
CA PRO A 72 -4.67 -14.14 -10.39
C PRO A 72 -4.68 -13.53 -9.00
N HIS A 73 -5.77 -12.83 -8.70
CA HIS A 73 -6.03 -12.26 -7.39
C HIS A 73 -5.01 -11.21 -7.00
N ALA A 74 -4.87 -10.22 -7.86
CA ALA A 74 -3.86 -9.20 -7.73
C ALA A 74 -4.22 -8.08 -6.76
N GLY A 75 -5.44 -8.02 -6.26
CA GLY A 75 -5.89 -6.89 -5.44
C GLY A 75 -5.30 -6.87 -4.04
N PHE A 76 -5.05 -5.69 -3.53
CA PHE A 76 -4.67 -5.51 -2.13
C PHE A 76 -5.39 -4.31 -1.52
N CYS A 77 -5.49 -4.33 -0.21
CA CYS A 77 -6.19 -3.27 0.51
C CYS A 77 -5.66 -3.16 1.92
N PHE A 78 -5.41 -1.94 2.36
CA PHE A 78 -4.99 -1.65 3.73
C PHE A 78 -5.87 -0.56 4.30
N GLN A 79 -6.23 -0.69 5.57
CA GLN A 79 -6.87 0.38 6.29
C GLN A 79 -5.82 0.96 7.23
N VAL A 80 -5.55 2.24 7.13
CA VAL A 80 -4.53 2.88 7.92
C VAL A 80 -5.08 4.10 8.62
N GLU A 81 -4.43 4.47 9.70
CA GLU A 81 -4.75 5.72 10.39
C GLU A 81 -3.41 6.41 10.64
N PRO A 82 -3.02 7.33 9.77
CA PRO A 82 -1.73 7.99 9.91
C PRO A 82 -1.68 8.81 11.19
N HIS A 83 -0.55 8.76 11.86
CA HIS A 83 -0.35 9.56 13.05
C HIS A 83 -0.10 11.02 12.68
N ARG A 84 -0.17 11.90 13.67
CA ARG A 84 0.02 13.31 13.43
C ARG A 84 1.38 13.57 12.85
N GLY A 85 1.42 14.35 11.79
CA GLY A 85 2.69 14.73 11.18
C GLY A 85 3.39 13.61 10.43
N ALA A 86 2.69 12.52 10.13
CA ALA A 86 3.28 11.44 9.36
C ALA A 86 3.80 11.95 8.02
N LYS A 87 4.96 11.46 7.59
CA LYS A 87 5.67 12.02 6.45
C LYS A 87 5.91 11.08 5.29
N LEU A 88 6.07 9.79 5.56
CA LEU A 88 6.47 8.86 4.52
C LEU A 88 5.74 7.54 4.63
N LEU A 89 5.18 7.12 3.50
CA LEU A 89 4.53 5.84 3.39
C LEU A 89 5.40 4.94 2.53
N ARG A 90 5.55 3.69 2.93
CA ARG A 90 6.28 2.68 2.16
C ARG A 90 5.42 1.46 1.99
N LEU A 91 5.44 0.90 0.78
CA LEU A 91 4.85 -0.40 0.53
C LEU A 91 6.01 -1.40 0.54
N GLU A 92 5.91 -2.40 1.38
CA GLU A 92 6.96 -3.38 1.57
C GLU A 92 6.48 -4.79 1.30
N ILE A 93 7.37 -5.60 0.80
CA ILE A 93 7.09 -6.99 0.46
C ILE A 93 7.99 -7.91 1.26
N LEU A 94 7.44 -9.02 1.72
CA LEU A 94 8.20 -10.07 2.39
C LEU A 94 8.48 -11.18 1.39
N ASP A 95 9.72 -11.44 1.12
CA ASP A 95 10.10 -12.50 0.19
C ASP A 95 10.16 -13.87 0.88
N HIS A 96 10.47 -14.91 0.13
CA HIS A 96 10.56 -16.25 0.69
C HIS A 96 11.77 -16.44 1.58
N GLY A 97 12.74 -15.56 1.53
CA GLY A 97 13.87 -15.59 2.44
C GLY A 97 13.61 -14.88 3.75
N ASN A 98 12.35 -14.47 4.00
CA ASN A 98 11.96 -13.76 5.20
C ASN A 98 12.57 -12.35 5.31
N ASN A 99 12.84 -11.73 4.18
CA ASN A 99 13.36 -10.38 4.16
C ASN A 99 12.30 -9.42 3.67
N TRP A 100 12.10 -8.33 4.40
CA TRP A 100 11.25 -7.25 3.96
C TRP A 100 12.05 -6.32 3.08
N ALA A 101 11.47 -5.95 1.95
CA ALA A 101 12.09 -5.02 1.02
C ALA A 101 11.09 -3.94 0.63
N GLU A 102 11.59 -2.73 0.46
CA GLU A 102 10.73 -1.65 0.02
C GLU A 102 10.47 -1.77 -1.46
N LEU A 103 9.19 -1.75 -1.83
CA LEU A 103 8.80 -1.74 -3.24
C LEU A 103 8.59 -0.31 -3.71
N TRP A 104 8.10 0.53 -2.86
CA TRP A 104 7.66 1.85 -3.25
C TRP A 104 7.55 2.74 -2.02
N ARG A 105 7.81 4.01 -2.21
CA ARG A 105 7.63 5.00 -1.15
C ARG A 105 6.92 6.20 -1.69
N GLN A 106 6.18 6.85 -0.83
CA GLN A 106 5.38 8.01 -1.18
C GLN A 106 5.41 9.01 -0.03
N PRO A 107 5.90 10.22 -0.27
CA PRO A 107 5.75 11.28 0.73
C PRO A 107 4.28 11.60 0.93
N ILE A 108 3.90 11.80 2.17
CA ILE A 108 2.51 12.07 2.51
C ILE A 108 2.44 13.30 3.41
N LYS A 109 1.24 13.84 3.52
CA LYS A 109 0.95 14.88 4.49
C LYS A 109 -0.19 14.39 5.34
N ALA A 110 0.00 14.39 6.64
CA ALA A 110 -1.06 14.08 7.58
C ALA A 110 -1.19 15.27 8.52
N PRO A 111 -2.40 15.64 8.90
CA PRO A 111 -2.59 16.79 9.76
C PRO A 111 -1.81 16.62 11.03
N ARG A 112 -1.18 17.70 11.49
CA ARG A 112 -0.48 17.61 12.71
C ARG A 112 -1.48 17.61 13.79
N GLY A 113 -2.69 17.53 13.42
CA GLY A 113 -3.68 17.43 14.38
C GLY A 113 -4.07 18.79 14.66
N ILE A 114 -5.25 19.02 14.63
CA ILE A 114 -5.69 20.18 14.89
C ILE A 114 -5.47 20.27 16.24
N ARG A 115 -4.78 21.08 16.64
CA ARG A 115 -4.49 21.27 17.84
C ARG A 115 -5.72 21.68 18.34
N ARG A 116 -6.48 20.96 18.71
CA ARG A 116 -7.62 21.17 19.13
C ARG A 116 -7.63 22.01 20.21
N ARG A 117 -7.92 23.02 20.18
CA ARG A 117 -7.99 23.81 21.09
C ARG A 117 -9.07 23.32 21.85
N GLN A 118 -8.98 23.02 22.90
CA GLN A 118 -9.88 22.50 23.70
C GLN A 118 -10.88 23.49 23.87
N PRO A 119 -12.03 23.18 23.83
CA PRO A 119 -13.06 24.10 23.97
C PRO A 119 -12.92 24.52 25.34
N VAL A 120 -12.95 25.70 25.48
CA VAL A 120 -12.80 26.16 26.72
C VAL A 120 -14.08 26.10 27.25
N LEU A 121 -14.29 25.53 28.15
CA LEU A 121 -15.59 25.46 28.67
C LEU A 121 -15.91 26.53 29.53
#